data_18c67f7bcbfdacb75245609ea0cd68b7
#
_entry.id   18c67f7bcbfdacb75245609ea0cd68b7
#
_cell.length_a   1.000
_cell.length_b   1.000
_cell.length_c   1.000
_cell.angle_alpha   90.00
_cell.angle_beta   90.00
_cell.angle_gamma   90.00
#
_symmetry.space_group_name_H-M   'P 1'
#
loop_
_entity.id
_entity.type
_entity.pdbx_description
1 polymer ?
#
loop_
_entity_poly.entity_id
_entity_poly.type
_entity_poly.pdbx_seq_one_letter_code
_entity_poly.pdbx_strand_id
1 'polypeptide(L)'
;MVYKMNKLNELIQQFCPDGVEYKTLGEIATDIYRGSGIKREQVTVSGIPCVRYGEIYTTYGIWFDKCVSHTDVSLISGPKYFEHGDILFAITGESVEDIAKSCAYVGHEKCLAGGDIVVLKHAQNPKYLAYALSTLDARKQKSSGKVKSKVVHASVPSIKAIRVPLPPIEVQREIVRILDNFTELTAELTAELTARKKQYEYYRDKLLVLDVFRGRASKCNVRTFRIDELCNISRGKVISKDYIKEHPGHYPVYSSQTENDGVLGCISEYAYDGEFITWTTDGANAGTVFFRNGKFSITNVCGLLSPKNGDLNLRYLYYVLSKDARQYVNKGMGNAKLMSNVMGGIKIAVPPLSIQNRIANVLDNFDAICSDLNMGLPAEIEARQKQYEYYRDKLLTFKERISI
;
A
#
# COMPACT_ATOMS: atom_id res chain seq x y z
N MET A 1 -0.36 27.29 0.35
CA MET A 1 -1.38 26.82 1.31
C MET A 1 -2.07 27.96 2.06
N VAL A 2 -1.35 28.88 2.71
CA VAL A 2 -1.91 30.01 3.48
C VAL A 2 -2.90 30.85 2.66
N TYR A 3 -2.59 31.21 1.42
CA TYR A 3 -3.48 32.00 0.55
C TYR A 3 -4.80 31.28 0.20
N LYS A 4 -4.75 29.95 0.03
CA LYS A 4 -5.96 29.13 -0.27
C LYS A 4 -6.88 29.01 0.95
N MET A 5 -6.32 28.99 2.16
CA MET A 5 -7.09 28.99 3.41
C MET A 5 -7.78 30.33 3.66
N ASN A 6 -7.17 31.45 3.25
CA ASN A 6 -7.79 32.78 3.39
C ASN A 6 -9.08 32.90 2.60
N LYS A 7 -9.09 32.44 1.32
CA LYS A 7 -10.28 32.46 0.49
C LYS A 7 -11.43 31.61 1.07
N LEU A 8 -11.13 30.43 1.60
CA LEU A 8 -12.15 29.60 2.24
C LEU A 8 -12.73 30.27 3.49
N ASN A 9 -11.87 30.90 4.32
CA ASN A 9 -12.31 31.63 5.51
C ASN A 9 -13.21 32.83 5.14
N GLU A 10 -12.89 33.55 4.08
CA GLU A 10 -13.72 34.63 3.55
C GLU A 10 -15.11 34.12 3.10
N LEU A 11 -15.15 33.00 2.37
CA LEU A 11 -16.40 32.38 1.94
C LEU A 11 -17.24 31.88 3.13
N ILE A 12 -16.59 31.28 4.15
CA ILE A 12 -17.30 30.83 5.36
C ILE A 12 -17.86 32.03 6.13
N GLN A 13 -17.11 33.10 6.28
CA GLN A 13 -17.59 34.34 6.94
C GLN A 13 -18.75 34.97 6.17
N GLN A 14 -18.68 34.96 4.84
CA GLN A 14 -19.72 35.54 3.98
C GLN A 14 -21.00 34.74 3.97
N PHE A 15 -20.91 33.40 3.83
CA PHE A 15 -22.07 32.55 3.58
C PHE A 15 -22.54 31.73 4.79
N CYS A 16 -21.68 31.57 5.82
CA CYS A 16 -21.96 30.75 6.99
C CYS A 16 -21.58 31.45 8.31
N PRO A 17 -21.90 32.75 8.53
CA PRO A 17 -21.44 33.51 9.71
C PRO A 17 -21.92 32.88 11.04
N ASP A 18 -23.13 32.30 11.04
CA ASP A 18 -23.74 31.64 12.19
C ASP A 18 -23.47 30.14 12.31
N GLY A 19 -22.67 29.58 11.39
CA GLY A 19 -22.39 28.15 11.29
C GLY A 19 -23.07 27.48 10.09
N VAL A 20 -22.99 26.16 10.03
CA VAL A 20 -23.46 25.33 8.93
C VAL A 20 -24.55 24.38 9.40
N GLU A 21 -25.58 24.19 8.59
CA GLU A 21 -26.61 23.22 8.84
C GLU A 21 -26.08 21.79 8.62
N TYR A 22 -26.40 20.88 9.55
CA TYR A 22 -26.08 19.46 9.41
C TYR A 22 -27.38 18.73 9.01
N LYS A 23 -27.32 18.05 7.86
CA LYS A 23 -28.46 17.29 7.33
C LYS A 23 -28.15 15.81 7.25
N THR A 24 -29.19 15.00 7.42
CA THR A 24 -29.11 13.57 7.14
C THR A 24 -29.03 13.33 5.62
N LEU A 25 -28.42 12.23 5.22
CA LEU A 25 -28.43 11.85 3.80
C LEU A 25 -29.85 11.61 3.28
N GLY A 26 -30.78 11.22 4.16
CA GLY A 26 -32.19 11.07 3.81
C GLY A 26 -32.86 12.40 3.43
N GLU A 27 -32.47 13.52 4.05
CA GLU A 27 -32.95 14.87 3.72
C GLU A 27 -32.29 15.44 2.45
N ILE A 28 -31.06 15.02 2.17
CA ILE A 28 -30.28 15.48 0.99
C ILE A 28 -30.66 14.69 -0.27
N ALA A 29 -31.09 13.44 -0.09
CA ALA A 29 -31.38 12.53 -1.19
C ALA A 29 -32.58 13.00 -2.03
N THR A 30 -32.40 13.04 -3.35
CA THR A 30 -33.49 13.09 -4.31
C THR A 30 -34.03 11.69 -4.62
N ASP A 31 -33.15 10.68 -4.56
CA ASP A 31 -33.49 9.26 -4.61
C ASP A 31 -32.41 8.42 -3.92
N ILE A 32 -32.78 7.26 -3.38
CA ILE A 32 -31.86 6.31 -2.79
C ILE A 32 -32.38 4.89 -2.96
N TYR A 33 -31.57 4.04 -3.58
CA TYR A 33 -31.96 2.66 -3.92
C TYR A 33 -30.78 1.72 -3.88
N ARG A 34 -31.06 0.42 -3.78
CA ARG A 34 -30.08 -0.64 -3.90
C ARG A 34 -29.93 -1.05 -5.37
N GLY A 35 -28.70 -1.34 -5.79
CA GLY A 35 -28.38 -1.83 -7.12
C GLY A 35 -28.90 -3.23 -7.42
N SER A 36 -28.63 -3.74 -8.61
CA SER A 36 -29.04 -5.06 -9.10
C SER A 36 -27.92 -6.08 -8.95
N GLY A 37 -28.25 -7.34 -8.66
CA GLY A 37 -27.24 -8.41 -8.53
C GLY A 37 -26.46 -8.58 -9.83
N ILE A 38 -25.13 -8.39 -9.75
CA ILE A 38 -24.17 -8.68 -10.81
C ILE A 38 -23.23 -9.75 -10.26
N LYS A 39 -23.32 -10.99 -10.79
CA LYS A 39 -22.49 -12.10 -10.37
C LYS A 39 -21.08 -11.97 -10.95
N ARG A 40 -20.12 -12.66 -10.34
CA ARG A 40 -18.71 -12.58 -10.77
C ARG A 40 -18.50 -13.09 -12.21
N GLU A 41 -19.22 -14.12 -12.59
CA GLU A 41 -19.19 -14.73 -13.92
C GLU A 41 -19.87 -13.88 -15.01
N GLN A 42 -20.64 -12.86 -14.63
CA GLN A 42 -21.30 -11.92 -15.55
C GLN A 42 -20.42 -10.70 -15.86
N VAL A 43 -19.25 -10.57 -15.21
CA VAL A 43 -18.32 -9.47 -15.48
C VAL A 43 -17.50 -9.78 -16.71
N THR A 44 -17.45 -8.82 -17.62
CA THR A 44 -16.79 -8.89 -18.92
C THR A 44 -15.84 -7.72 -19.11
N VAL A 45 -15.03 -7.75 -20.17
CA VAL A 45 -14.13 -6.65 -20.56
C VAL A 45 -14.81 -5.59 -21.44
N SER A 46 -16.01 -5.88 -21.94
CA SER A 46 -16.79 -4.99 -22.82
C SER A 46 -18.27 -5.11 -22.48
N GLY A 47 -19.09 -4.13 -22.89
CA GLY A 47 -20.52 -4.07 -22.60
C GLY A 47 -20.87 -2.81 -21.84
N ILE A 48 -21.93 -2.83 -21.03
CA ILE A 48 -22.32 -1.69 -20.20
C ILE A 48 -21.38 -1.58 -19.00
N PRO A 49 -20.82 -0.39 -18.71
CA PRO A 49 -20.00 -0.18 -17.53
C PRO A 49 -20.77 -0.51 -16.24
N CYS A 50 -20.13 -1.18 -15.30
CA CYS A 50 -20.75 -1.55 -14.04
C CYS A 50 -19.77 -1.46 -12.87
N VAL A 51 -20.30 -1.36 -11.64
CA VAL A 51 -19.52 -1.39 -10.39
C VAL A 51 -20.08 -2.45 -9.48
N ARG A 52 -19.18 -3.27 -8.90
CA ARG A 52 -19.49 -4.18 -7.80
C ARG A 52 -18.94 -3.64 -6.50
N TYR A 53 -19.55 -4.00 -5.36
CA TYR A 53 -19.18 -3.46 -4.04
C TYR A 53 -17.70 -3.65 -3.69
N GLY A 54 -17.09 -4.78 -4.09
CA GLY A 54 -15.68 -5.05 -3.84
C GLY A 54 -14.73 -4.04 -4.50
N GLU A 55 -15.10 -3.50 -5.66
CA GLU A 55 -14.31 -2.50 -6.39
C GLU A 55 -14.28 -1.15 -5.67
N ILE A 56 -15.33 -0.81 -4.89
CA ILE A 56 -15.33 0.37 -4.02
C ILE A 56 -14.27 0.25 -2.94
N TYR A 57 -13.97 -0.98 -2.45
CA TYR A 57 -12.92 -1.20 -1.46
C TYR A 57 -11.52 -1.23 -2.05
N THR A 58 -11.35 -1.81 -3.23
CA THR A 58 -10.04 -2.19 -3.76
C THR A 58 -9.53 -1.30 -4.90
N THR A 59 -10.43 -0.66 -5.64
CA THR A 59 -10.09 0.00 -6.91
C THR A 59 -10.34 1.49 -6.91
N TYR A 60 -11.51 1.91 -6.39
CA TYR A 60 -11.90 3.31 -6.43
C TYR A 60 -11.49 4.07 -5.16
N GLY A 61 -11.07 5.34 -5.37
CA GLY A 61 -10.75 6.27 -4.29
C GLY A 61 -11.99 6.97 -3.73
N ILE A 62 -11.85 8.25 -3.40
CA ILE A 62 -12.96 9.10 -2.94
C ILE A 62 -13.97 9.37 -4.08
N TRP A 63 -13.48 9.42 -5.31
CA TRP A 63 -14.27 9.55 -6.52
C TRP A 63 -13.60 8.83 -7.69
N PHE A 64 -14.36 8.57 -8.76
CA PHE A 64 -13.89 7.96 -9.99
C PHE A 64 -14.71 8.46 -11.17
N ASP A 65 -14.16 8.38 -12.38
CA ASP A 65 -14.79 8.82 -13.63
C ASP A 65 -15.03 7.69 -14.64
N LYS A 66 -14.37 6.54 -14.44
CA LYS A 66 -14.49 5.36 -15.32
C LYS A 66 -14.67 4.09 -14.52
N CYS A 67 -15.59 3.24 -14.98
CA CYS A 67 -15.74 1.89 -14.44
C CYS A 67 -14.65 0.97 -15.02
N VAL A 68 -14.10 0.10 -14.17
CA VAL A 68 -13.10 -0.92 -14.59
C VAL A 68 -13.77 -2.20 -15.09
N SER A 69 -15.03 -2.44 -14.72
CA SER A 69 -15.78 -3.64 -15.06
C SER A 69 -16.96 -3.29 -15.99
N HIS A 70 -17.34 -4.27 -16.82
CA HIS A 70 -18.48 -4.20 -17.72
C HIS A 70 -19.33 -5.46 -17.59
N THR A 71 -20.56 -5.42 -18.10
CA THR A 71 -21.46 -6.57 -18.13
C THR A 71 -22.42 -6.48 -19.31
N ASP A 72 -23.02 -7.61 -19.68
CA ASP A 72 -24.15 -7.64 -20.59
C ASP A 72 -25.43 -7.39 -19.81
N VAL A 73 -26.13 -6.29 -20.13
CA VAL A 73 -27.36 -5.89 -19.45
C VAL A 73 -28.49 -6.92 -19.59
N SER A 74 -28.49 -7.70 -20.65
CA SER A 74 -29.50 -8.75 -20.88
C SER A 74 -29.48 -9.84 -19.80
N LEU A 75 -28.31 -10.02 -19.14
CA LEU A 75 -28.12 -10.98 -18.06
C LEU A 75 -28.55 -10.46 -16.69
N ILE A 76 -28.92 -9.18 -16.57
CA ILE A 76 -29.21 -8.52 -15.30
C ILE A 76 -30.70 -8.35 -15.11
N SER A 77 -31.24 -8.96 -14.07
CA SER A 77 -32.66 -8.82 -13.71
C SER A 77 -32.89 -7.48 -13.01
N GLY A 78 -33.80 -6.65 -13.59
CA GLY A 78 -34.17 -5.34 -13.04
C GLY A 78 -32.98 -4.39 -12.90
N PRO A 79 -32.30 -4.03 -14.00
CA PRO A 79 -31.08 -3.24 -13.96
C PRO A 79 -31.30 -1.88 -13.30
N LYS A 80 -30.41 -1.54 -12.35
CA LYS A 80 -30.36 -0.25 -11.63
C LYS A 80 -29.08 0.48 -12.03
N TYR A 81 -29.25 1.73 -12.43
CA TYR A 81 -28.19 2.54 -12.98
C TYR A 81 -27.79 3.65 -12.01
N PHE A 82 -26.55 4.09 -12.15
CA PHE A 82 -26.06 5.34 -11.58
C PHE A 82 -25.45 6.20 -12.70
N GLU A 83 -25.31 7.49 -12.43
CA GLU A 83 -24.81 8.47 -13.38
C GLU A 83 -23.99 9.58 -12.71
N HIS A 84 -23.53 10.54 -13.49
CA HIS A 84 -22.74 11.66 -12.99
C HIS A 84 -23.38 12.31 -11.76
N GLY A 85 -22.58 12.45 -10.71
CA GLY A 85 -22.99 13.09 -9.45
C GLY A 85 -23.49 12.12 -8.37
N ASP A 86 -23.77 10.87 -8.69
CA ASP A 86 -24.25 9.90 -7.71
C ASP A 86 -23.16 9.45 -6.73
N ILE A 87 -23.55 9.19 -5.48
CA ILE A 87 -22.70 8.55 -4.47
C ILE A 87 -23.03 7.07 -4.35
N LEU A 88 -22.00 6.23 -4.40
CA LEU A 88 -22.13 4.79 -4.24
C LEU A 88 -21.63 4.36 -2.86
N PHE A 89 -22.38 3.50 -2.17
CA PHE A 89 -22.02 2.91 -0.89
C PHE A 89 -21.90 1.40 -1.02
N ALA A 90 -20.78 0.83 -0.65
CA ALA A 90 -20.61 -0.62 -0.50
C ALA A 90 -21.26 -1.07 0.83
N ILE A 91 -22.39 -1.77 0.76
CA ILE A 91 -23.17 -2.14 1.96
C ILE A 91 -22.82 -3.51 2.55
N THR A 92 -21.86 -4.21 1.97
CA THR A 92 -21.33 -5.48 2.45
C THR A 92 -19.81 -5.37 2.54
N GLY A 93 -19.21 -5.80 3.66
CA GLY A 93 -17.77 -5.72 3.91
C GLY A 93 -17.31 -6.70 4.98
N GLU A 94 -15.99 -6.79 5.17
CA GLU A 94 -15.33 -7.68 6.14
C GLU A 94 -14.90 -6.94 7.43
N SER A 95 -14.96 -5.60 7.42
CA SER A 95 -14.57 -4.73 8.52
C SER A 95 -15.72 -3.83 8.97
N VAL A 96 -15.89 -3.70 10.27
CA VAL A 96 -16.86 -2.75 10.85
C VAL A 96 -16.39 -1.32 10.61
N GLU A 97 -15.11 -1.08 10.66
CA GLU A 97 -14.47 0.23 10.51
C GLU A 97 -14.65 0.80 9.09
N ASP A 98 -14.70 -0.09 8.08
CA ASP A 98 -14.80 0.29 6.67
C ASP A 98 -16.19 0.10 6.06
N ILE A 99 -17.15 -0.40 6.84
CA ILE A 99 -18.50 -0.64 6.33
C ILE A 99 -19.14 0.63 5.75
N ALA A 100 -19.90 0.49 4.70
CA ALA A 100 -20.50 1.58 3.93
C ALA A 100 -19.44 2.56 3.37
N LYS A 101 -18.23 2.06 3.01
CA LYS A 101 -17.29 2.84 2.22
C LYS A 101 -18.01 3.41 1.01
N SER A 102 -17.76 4.68 0.71
CA SER A 102 -18.46 5.40 -0.32
C SER A 102 -17.50 6.11 -1.26
N CYS A 103 -17.94 6.30 -2.51
CA CYS A 103 -17.25 7.07 -3.53
C CYS A 103 -18.25 7.81 -4.42
N ALA A 104 -17.83 8.95 -4.99
CA ALA A 104 -18.62 9.70 -5.96
C ALA A 104 -18.30 9.25 -7.38
N TYR A 105 -19.31 9.13 -8.22
CA TYR A 105 -19.11 8.98 -9.65
C TYR A 105 -19.16 10.34 -10.35
N VAL A 106 -18.09 10.69 -11.06
CA VAL A 106 -17.95 11.96 -11.79
C VAL A 106 -17.76 11.77 -13.29
N GLY A 107 -17.88 10.52 -13.78
CA GLY A 107 -17.89 10.21 -15.21
C GLY A 107 -19.20 10.60 -15.89
N HIS A 108 -19.27 10.44 -17.19
CA HIS A 108 -20.44 10.86 -18.00
C HIS A 108 -21.23 9.68 -18.58
N GLU A 109 -20.75 8.46 -18.40
CA GLU A 109 -21.45 7.27 -18.88
C GLU A 109 -22.51 6.83 -17.87
N LYS A 110 -23.60 6.25 -18.37
CA LYS A 110 -24.60 5.61 -17.52
C LYS A 110 -24.15 4.19 -17.19
N CYS A 111 -23.98 3.91 -15.89
CA CYS A 111 -23.36 2.69 -15.40
C CYS A 111 -24.34 1.87 -14.55
N LEU A 112 -24.11 0.55 -14.46
CA LEU A 112 -24.91 -0.37 -13.63
C LEU A 112 -24.34 -0.48 -12.22
N ALA A 113 -25.20 -0.37 -11.20
CA ALA A 113 -24.85 -0.60 -9.80
C ALA A 113 -25.09 -2.06 -9.40
N GLY A 114 -24.08 -2.72 -8.83
CA GLY A 114 -24.16 -4.08 -8.28
C GLY A 114 -25.09 -4.20 -7.06
N GLY A 115 -25.56 -5.39 -6.76
CA GLY A 115 -26.60 -5.63 -5.75
C GLY A 115 -26.26 -5.27 -4.30
N ASP A 116 -24.98 -5.25 -3.95
CA ASP A 116 -24.49 -4.82 -2.63
C ASP A 116 -23.96 -3.38 -2.64
N ILE A 117 -24.50 -2.57 -3.55
CA ILE A 117 -24.28 -1.13 -3.63
C ILE A 117 -25.60 -0.40 -3.38
N VAL A 118 -25.56 0.65 -2.58
CA VAL A 118 -26.62 1.65 -2.49
C VAL A 118 -26.19 2.88 -3.27
N VAL A 119 -27.06 3.35 -4.13
CA VAL A 119 -26.93 4.58 -4.93
C VAL A 119 -27.70 5.70 -4.24
N LEU A 120 -27.05 6.83 -4.01
CA LEU A 120 -27.64 8.06 -3.50
C LEU A 120 -27.59 9.13 -4.59
N LYS A 121 -28.76 9.57 -5.05
CA LYS A 121 -28.92 10.73 -5.93
C LYS A 121 -29.15 12.01 -5.11
N HIS A 122 -28.54 13.11 -5.53
CA HIS A 122 -28.60 14.36 -4.80
C HIS A 122 -28.25 15.56 -5.71
N ALA A 123 -28.46 16.78 -5.23
CA ALA A 123 -28.16 18.02 -5.94
C ALA A 123 -26.90 18.77 -5.42
N GLN A 124 -26.11 18.13 -4.53
CA GLN A 124 -24.91 18.74 -3.94
C GLN A 124 -23.68 18.48 -4.81
N ASN A 125 -22.53 19.11 -4.48
CA ASN A 125 -21.27 18.76 -5.10
C ASN A 125 -20.91 17.31 -4.75
N PRO A 126 -20.75 16.40 -5.74
CA PRO A 126 -20.53 14.98 -5.46
C PRO A 126 -19.19 14.71 -4.75
N LYS A 127 -18.12 15.39 -5.15
CA LYS A 127 -16.82 15.25 -4.49
C LYS A 127 -16.88 15.75 -3.05
N TYR A 128 -17.59 16.85 -2.78
CA TYR A 128 -17.78 17.36 -1.43
C TYR A 128 -18.43 16.32 -0.52
N LEU A 129 -19.57 15.73 -0.97
CA LEU A 129 -20.22 14.68 -0.18
C LEU A 129 -19.33 13.46 0.01
N ALA A 130 -18.59 13.03 -1.01
CA ALA A 130 -17.66 11.91 -0.89
C ALA A 130 -16.55 12.19 0.14
N TYR A 131 -15.99 13.41 0.15
CA TYR A 131 -15.04 13.83 1.18
C TYR A 131 -15.68 13.89 2.57
N ALA A 132 -16.87 14.47 2.71
CA ALA A 132 -17.57 14.54 3.99
C ALA A 132 -17.89 13.14 4.55
N LEU A 133 -18.28 12.22 3.69
CA LEU A 133 -18.53 10.81 4.03
C LEU A 133 -17.27 10.01 4.35
N SER A 134 -16.08 10.51 4.05
CA SER A 134 -14.80 9.87 4.37
C SER A 134 -14.20 10.32 5.70
N THR A 135 -14.76 11.34 6.37
CA THR A 135 -14.28 11.86 7.65
C THR A 135 -14.38 10.83 8.78
N LEU A 136 -13.61 11.02 9.84
CA LEU A 136 -13.67 10.16 11.03
C LEU A 136 -15.07 10.15 11.66
N ASP A 137 -15.76 11.29 11.69
CA ASP A 137 -17.12 11.36 12.22
C ASP A 137 -18.09 10.55 11.38
N ALA A 138 -18.11 10.71 10.06
CA ALA A 138 -18.96 9.93 9.16
C ALA A 138 -18.66 8.42 9.24
N ARG A 139 -17.38 8.01 9.39
CA ARG A 139 -17.01 6.60 9.59
C ARG A 139 -17.58 6.05 10.90
N LYS A 140 -17.51 6.79 12.00
CA LYS A 140 -18.14 6.41 13.28
C LYS A 140 -19.64 6.22 13.14
N GLN A 141 -20.33 7.12 12.42
CA GLN A 141 -21.77 6.98 12.16
C GLN A 141 -22.09 5.73 11.33
N LYS A 142 -21.31 5.43 10.29
CA LYS A 142 -21.44 4.23 9.45
C LYS A 142 -21.27 2.94 10.24
N SER A 143 -20.32 2.89 11.17
CA SER A 143 -20.02 1.73 12.00
C SER A 143 -20.89 1.61 13.26
N SER A 144 -21.64 2.63 13.63
CA SER A 144 -22.46 2.66 14.83
C SER A 144 -23.49 1.52 14.85
N GLY A 145 -23.59 0.83 15.97
CA GLY A 145 -24.49 -0.30 16.15
C GLY A 145 -24.12 -1.55 15.35
N LYS A 146 -22.94 -1.60 14.72
CA LYS A 146 -22.44 -2.78 14.00
C LYS A 146 -21.69 -3.71 14.96
N VAL A 147 -21.91 -5.01 14.77
CA VAL A 147 -21.21 -6.04 15.53
C VAL A 147 -20.15 -6.68 14.64
N LYS A 148 -18.95 -6.88 15.19
CA LYS A 148 -17.86 -7.56 14.49
C LYS A 148 -18.27 -9.00 14.17
N SER A 149 -18.35 -9.30 12.87
CA SER A 149 -18.65 -10.62 12.35
C SER A 149 -17.80 -10.90 11.12
N LYS A 150 -17.84 -12.12 10.59
CA LYS A 150 -17.12 -12.47 9.36
C LYS A 150 -17.56 -11.64 8.15
N VAL A 151 -18.84 -11.21 8.15
CA VAL A 151 -19.39 -10.30 7.12
C VAL A 151 -20.27 -9.27 7.83
N VAL A 152 -20.06 -8.00 7.56
CA VAL A 152 -20.78 -6.86 8.12
C VAL A 152 -21.67 -6.26 7.04
N HIS A 153 -22.89 -5.88 7.41
CA HIS A 153 -23.84 -5.27 6.48
C HIS A 153 -24.30 -3.89 6.98
N ALA A 154 -24.46 -2.97 6.03
CA ALA A 154 -25.18 -1.70 6.22
C ALA A 154 -26.55 -1.78 5.54
N SER A 155 -27.50 -0.98 6.01
CA SER A 155 -28.85 -0.90 5.47
C SER A 155 -29.13 0.48 4.87
N VAL A 156 -30.09 0.58 3.94
CA VAL A 156 -30.54 1.88 3.42
C VAL A 156 -30.97 2.83 4.54
N PRO A 157 -31.76 2.41 5.55
CA PRO A 157 -32.10 3.28 6.68
C PRO A 157 -30.87 3.79 7.44
N SER A 158 -29.85 2.94 7.69
CA SER A 158 -28.63 3.38 8.37
C SER A 158 -27.81 4.38 7.56
N ILE A 159 -27.81 4.26 6.21
CA ILE A 159 -27.18 5.25 5.33
C ILE A 159 -27.98 6.57 5.35
N LYS A 160 -29.29 6.51 5.26
CA LYS A 160 -30.16 7.72 5.34
C LYS A 160 -29.95 8.52 6.62
N ALA A 161 -29.64 7.86 7.73
CA ALA A 161 -29.43 8.50 9.03
C ALA A 161 -28.07 9.20 9.20
N ILE A 162 -27.11 8.99 8.30
CA ILE A 162 -25.80 9.65 8.37
C ILE A 162 -25.97 11.15 8.20
N ARG A 163 -25.43 11.92 9.14
CA ARG A 163 -25.47 13.40 9.13
C ARG A 163 -24.14 13.95 8.61
N VAL A 164 -24.22 14.93 7.73
CA VAL A 164 -23.06 15.64 7.19
C VAL A 164 -23.30 17.15 7.21
N PRO A 165 -22.24 17.97 7.37
CA PRO A 165 -22.36 19.41 7.23
C PRO A 165 -22.71 19.77 5.77
N LEU A 166 -23.58 20.74 5.58
CA LEU A 166 -24.05 21.15 4.26
C LEU A 166 -23.91 22.66 4.04
N PRO A 167 -22.68 23.18 3.88
CA PRO A 167 -22.49 24.57 3.54
C PRO A 167 -22.98 24.88 2.13
N PRO A 168 -23.19 26.16 1.78
CA PRO A 168 -23.50 26.58 0.41
C PRO A 168 -22.52 26.07 -0.62
N ILE A 169 -22.99 25.93 -1.86
CA ILE A 169 -22.25 25.25 -2.95
C ILE A 169 -20.89 25.92 -3.25
N GLU A 170 -20.75 27.21 -3.02
CA GLU A 170 -19.53 27.99 -3.19
C GLU A 170 -18.45 27.51 -2.21
N VAL A 171 -18.81 27.28 -0.96
CA VAL A 171 -17.94 26.75 0.09
C VAL A 171 -17.58 25.28 -0.22
N GLN A 172 -18.57 24.47 -0.64
CA GLN A 172 -18.33 23.09 -1.06
C GLN A 172 -17.28 23.01 -2.17
N ARG A 173 -17.41 23.83 -3.22
CA ARG A 173 -16.46 23.87 -4.35
C ARG A 173 -15.04 24.25 -3.90
N GLU A 174 -14.92 25.24 -3.01
CA GLU A 174 -13.59 25.65 -2.54
C GLU A 174 -12.93 24.59 -1.66
N ILE A 175 -13.68 23.88 -0.79
CA ILE A 175 -13.19 22.75 -0.01
C ILE A 175 -12.72 21.62 -0.95
N VAL A 176 -13.52 21.27 -1.96
CA VAL A 176 -13.14 20.25 -2.97
C VAL A 176 -11.86 20.65 -3.66
N ARG A 177 -11.73 21.91 -4.10
CA ARG A 177 -10.52 22.41 -4.75
C ARG A 177 -9.27 22.27 -3.87
N ILE A 178 -9.41 22.47 -2.55
CA ILE A 178 -8.30 22.30 -1.62
C ILE A 178 -7.96 20.82 -1.45
N LEU A 179 -8.96 19.95 -1.25
CA LEU A 179 -8.76 18.53 -0.99
C LEU A 179 -8.28 17.75 -2.24
N ASP A 180 -8.77 18.10 -3.43
CA ASP A 180 -8.31 17.53 -4.70
C ASP A 180 -6.81 17.72 -4.90
N ASN A 181 -6.23 18.88 -4.52
CA ASN A 181 -4.78 19.08 -4.61
C ASN A 181 -3.97 18.10 -3.74
N PHE A 182 -4.50 17.66 -2.58
CA PHE A 182 -3.81 16.66 -1.76
C PHE A 182 -3.89 15.27 -2.38
N THR A 183 -5.05 14.90 -2.90
CA THR A 183 -5.24 13.58 -3.54
C THR A 183 -4.44 13.47 -4.82
N GLU A 184 -4.38 14.51 -5.64
CA GLU A 184 -3.56 14.58 -6.85
C GLU A 184 -2.07 14.44 -6.51
N LEU A 185 -1.56 15.22 -5.56
CA LEU A 185 -0.16 15.12 -5.15
C LEU A 185 0.21 13.72 -4.61
N THR A 186 -0.67 13.11 -3.83
CA THR A 186 -0.44 11.75 -3.32
C THR A 186 -0.45 10.72 -4.46
N ALA A 187 -1.34 10.89 -5.44
CA ALA A 187 -1.38 10.04 -6.63
C ALA A 187 -0.11 10.19 -7.48
N GLU A 188 0.37 11.42 -7.69
CA GLU A 188 1.63 11.69 -8.41
C GLU A 188 2.83 11.04 -7.73
N LEU A 189 2.97 11.19 -6.41
CA LEU A 189 4.06 10.56 -5.64
C LEU A 189 3.98 9.03 -5.69
N THR A 190 2.78 8.45 -5.67
CA THR A 190 2.58 7.00 -5.79
C THR A 190 2.96 6.50 -7.20
N ALA A 191 2.59 7.24 -8.22
CA ALA A 191 2.98 6.95 -9.60
C ALA A 191 4.50 7.06 -9.79
N GLU A 192 5.13 8.10 -9.21
CA GLU A 192 6.58 8.24 -9.21
C GLU A 192 7.27 7.06 -8.51
N LEU A 193 6.81 6.67 -7.31
CA LEU A 193 7.36 5.51 -6.61
C LEU A 193 7.28 4.24 -7.46
N THR A 194 6.15 4.03 -8.16
CA THR A 194 5.96 2.89 -9.05
C THR A 194 6.94 2.94 -10.23
N ALA A 195 7.12 4.10 -10.83
CA ALA A 195 8.06 4.31 -11.92
C ALA A 195 9.52 4.10 -11.46
N ARG A 196 9.87 4.62 -10.27
CA ARG A 196 11.22 4.44 -9.67
C ARG A 196 11.50 2.99 -9.35
N LYS A 197 10.53 2.22 -8.82
CA LYS A 197 10.70 0.78 -8.60
C LYS A 197 10.97 0.01 -9.89
N LYS A 198 10.24 0.30 -10.97
CA LYS A 198 10.50 -0.29 -12.30
C LYS A 198 11.89 0.10 -12.85
N GLN A 199 12.27 1.36 -12.68
CA GLN A 199 13.59 1.86 -13.05
C GLN A 199 14.69 1.17 -12.26
N TYR A 200 14.52 0.99 -10.95
CA TYR A 200 15.43 0.25 -10.09
C TYR A 200 15.62 -1.19 -10.56
N GLU A 201 14.54 -1.94 -10.79
CA GLU A 201 14.60 -3.32 -11.28
C GLU A 201 15.37 -3.42 -12.60
N TYR A 202 15.08 -2.53 -13.53
CA TYR A 202 15.77 -2.50 -14.83
C TYR A 202 17.27 -2.22 -14.70
N TYR A 203 17.68 -1.21 -13.92
CA TYR A 203 19.08 -0.90 -13.73
C TYR A 203 19.80 -1.93 -12.88
N ARG A 204 19.17 -2.45 -11.82
CA ARG A 204 19.70 -3.56 -11.03
C ARG A 204 20.06 -4.73 -11.95
N ASP A 205 19.13 -5.15 -12.76
CA ASP A 205 19.33 -6.31 -13.64
C ASP A 205 20.43 -6.04 -14.67
N LYS A 206 20.49 -4.85 -15.27
CA LYS A 206 21.58 -4.46 -16.18
C LYS A 206 22.96 -4.40 -15.51
N LEU A 207 23.05 -3.80 -14.33
CA LEU A 207 24.33 -3.62 -13.63
C LEU A 207 24.87 -4.96 -13.13
N LEU A 208 23.98 -5.87 -12.70
CA LEU A 208 24.38 -7.17 -12.15
C LEU A 208 24.71 -8.22 -13.23
N VAL A 209 24.18 -8.09 -14.45
CA VAL A 209 24.57 -8.95 -15.59
C VAL A 209 25.94 -8.56 -16.15
N LEU A 210 26.48 -7.40 -15.74
CA LEU A 210 27.79 -6.87 -16.15
C LEU A 210 27.97 -6.68 -17.67
N ASP A 211 26.90 -6.82 -18.48
CA ASP A 211 26.96 -6.63 -19.93
C ASP A 211 27.32 -5.20 -20.33
N VAL A 212 26.94 -4.24 -19.50
CA VAL A 212 27.28 -2.81 -19.69
C VAL A 212 28.81 -2.59 -19.64
N PHE A 213 29.53 -3.46 -18.96
CA PHE A 213 30.99 -3.40 -18.81
C PHE A 213 31.72 -4.20 -19.90
N ARG A 214 31.04 -5.15 -20.59
CA ARG A 214 31.64 -5.94 -21.68
C ARG A 214 31.96 -5.10 -22.92
N GLY A 215 31.15 -4.06 -23.23
CA GLY A 215 31.31 -3.20 -24.41
C GLY A 215 32.36 -2.09 -24.28
N ARG A 216 32.72 -1.66 -23.07
CA ARG A 216 33.71 -0.61 -22.76
C ARG A 216 34.92 -1.10 -21.99
N ALA A 217 34.94 -2.33 -21.55
CA ALA A 217 35.94 -2.88 -20.68
C ALA A 217 36.61 -4.13 -21.27
N SER A 218 37.35 -3.96 -22.34
CA SER A 218 38.39 -4.92 -22.70
C SER A 218 39.48 -5.08 -21.61
N LYS A 219 39.33 -4.41 -20.46
CA LYS A 219 40.21 -4.44 -19.28
C LYS A 219 39.50 -4.79 -17.97
N CYS A 220 38.19 -5.09 -17.94
CA CYS A 220 37.54 -5.46 -16.70
C CYS A 220 37.68 -6.97 -16.44
N ASN A 221 38.57 -7.32 -15.50
CA ASN A 221 38.88 -8.71 -15.15
C ASN A 221 37.76 -9.28 -14.24
N VAL A 222 36.59 -9.62 -14.82
CA VAL A 222 35.48 -10.27 -14.12
C VAL A 222 35.80 -11.74 -13.99
N ARG A 223 35.79 -12.25 -12.75
CA ARG A 223 35.98 -13.68 -12.45
C ARG A 223 34.72 -14.27 -11.88
N THR A 224 34.52 -15.55 -12.12
CA THR A 224 33.37 -16.30 -11.54
C THR A 224 33.85 -17.10 -10.36
N PHE A 225 33.18 -16.97 -9.23
CA PHE A 225 33.46 -17.69 -8.00
C PHE A 225 32.19 -18.35 -7.47
N ARG A 226 32.38 -19.41 -6.68
CA ARG A 226 31.33 -19.97 -5.84
C ARG A 226 31.23 -19.16 -4.56
N ILE A 227 30.04 -19.13 -3.95
CA ILE A 227 29.83 -18.42 -2.67
C ILE A 227 30.71 -19.02 -1.56
N ASP A 228 30.88 -20.34 -1.52
CA ASP A 228 31.74 -21.00 -0.52
C ASP A 228 33.23 -20.72 -0.71
N GLU A 229 33.69 -20.25 -1.84
CA GLU A 229 35.04 -19.76 -2.08
C GLU A 229 35.26 -18.35 -1.48
N LEU A 230 34.22 -17.52 -1.51
CA LEU A 230 34.22 -16.10 -1.12
C LEU A 230 33.81 -15.87 0.33
N CYS A 231 32.91 -16.70 0.87
CA CYS A 231 32.31 -16.52 2.18
C CYS A 231 32.42 -17.75 3.07
N ASN A 232 32.49 -17.52 4.36
CA ASN A 232 32.16 -18.54 5.35
C ASN A 232 30.64 -18.63 5.45
N ILE A 233 30.13 -19.85 5.54
CA ILE A 233 28.70 -20.15 5.57
C ILE A 233 28.39 -20.79 6.92
N SER A 234 27.43 -20.20 7.64
CA SER A 234 27.01 -20.74 8.92
C SER A 234 25.48 -20.71 9.06
N ARG A 235 24.99 -21.35 10.09
CA ARG A 235 23.56 -21.32 10.49
C ARG A 235 23.49 -20.98 11.98
N GLY A 236 22.37 -20.40 12.39
CA GLY A 236 22.14 -20.08 13.79
C GLY A 236 21.82 -21.32 14.65
N LYS A 237 21.60 -21.05 15.93
CA LYS A 237 21.16 -22.02 16.92
C LYS A 237 19.63 -22.06 16.98
N VAL A 238 19.08 -23.10 17.61
CA VAL A 238 17.65 -23.14 17.91
C VAL A 238 17.34 -22.08 18.98
N ILE A 239 16.56 -21.08 18.64
CA ILE A 239 16.05 -20.05 19.55
C ILE A 239 14.53 -20.11 19.47
N SER A 240 13.88 -20.55 20.56
CA SER A 240 12.43 -20.67 20.63
C SER A 240 11.78 -19.32 20.97
N LYS A 241 10.47 -19.18 20.69
CA LYS A 241 9.70 -18.02 21.14
C LYS A 241 9.66 -17.89 22.67
N ASP A 242 9.70 -19.01 23.39
CA ASP A 242 9.71 -18.99 24.84
C ASP A 242 11.06 -18.51 25.38
N TYR A 243 12.17 -18.95 24.76
CA TYR A 243 13.50 -18.40 25.09
C TYR A 243 13.56 -16.87 24.90
N ILE A 244 12.98 -16.35 23.82
CA ILE A 244 12.92 -14.89 23.57
C ILE A 244 12.12 -14.17 24.68
N LYS A 245 11.03 -14.77 25.14
CA LYS A 245 10.22 -14.20 26.24
C LYS A 245 10.93 -14.21 27.58
N GLU A 246 11.73 -15.25 27.84
CA GLU A 246 12.49 -15.40 29.08
C GLU A 246 13.74 -14.53 29.13
N HIS A 247 14.29 -14.12 27.97
CA HIS A 247 15.50 -13.31 27.83
C HIS A 247 15.26 -12.01 27.04
N PRO A 248 14.30 -11.17 27.45
CA PRO A 248 13.97 -9.95 26.70
C PRO A 248 15.14 -8.98 26.63
N GLY A 249 15.30 -8.33 25.50
CA GLY A 249 16.39 -7.37 25.26
C GLY A 249 16.20 -6.54 23.99
N HIS A 250 17.31 -5.99 23.48
CA HIS A 250 17.30 -5.06 22.34
C HIS A 250 17.91 -5.64 21.06
N TYR A 251 18.56 -6.81 21.13
CA TYR A 251 19.25 -7.38 19.98
C TYR A 251 18.31 -8.28 19.19
N PRO A 252 18.07 -8.00 17.90
CA PRO A 252 17.14 -8.77 17.09
C PRO A 252 17.61 -10.21 16.89
N VAL A 253 16.64 -11.11 16.83
CA VAL A 253 16.80 -12.52 16.44
C VAL A 253 16.11 -12.69 15.08
N TYR A 254 16.88 -12.99 14.05
CA TYR A 254 16.36 -13.23 12.71
C TYR A 254 16.03 -14.69 12.46
N SER A 255 14.96 -14.94 11.73
CA SER A 255 14.45 -16.27 11.41
C SER A 255 14.12 -16.40 9.92
N SER A 256 13.36 -17.43 9.52
CA SER A 256 12.91 -17.64 8.13
C SER A 256 11.70 -16.80 7.73
N GLN A 257 11.17 -15.96 8.60
CA GLN A 257 10.10 -15.02 8.24
C GLN A 257 10.64 -13.82 7.46
N THR A 258 9.78 -13.16 6.70
CA THR A 258 10.10 -11.95 5.92
C THR A 258 9.35 -10.72 6.39
N GLU A 259 8.29 -10.90 7.16
CA GLU A 259 7.59 -9.81 7.85
C GLU A 259 8.48 -9.21 8.93
N ASN A 260 8.28 -7.94 9.24
CA ASN A 260 9.07 -7.20 10.21
C ASN A 260 10.58 -7.36 10.00
N ASP A 261 11.03 -7.23 8.75
CA ASP A 261 12.43 -7.41 8.33
C ASP A 261 13.05 -8.75 8.80
N GLY A 262 12.24 -9.79 8.96
CA GLY A 262 12.67 -11.11 9.41
C GLY A 262 12.93 -11.24 10.93
N VAL A 263 12.60 -10.22 11.72
CA VAL A 263 12.78 -10.22 13.18
C VAL A 263 11.72 -11.10 13.84
N LEU A 264 12.16 -12.17 14.51
CA LEU A 264 11.31 -13.05 15.32
C LEU A 264 11.00 -12.46 16.69
N GLY A 265 11.91 -11.68 17.24
CA GLY A 265 11.86 -11.00 18.52
C GLY A 265 13.24 -10.45 18.89
N CYS A 266 13.39 -9.91 20.11
CA CYS A 266 14.66 -9.35 20.58
C CYS A 266 15.09 -9.99 21.90
N ILE A 267 16.40 -10.23 22.09
CA ILE A 267 17.01 -10.82 23.29
C ILE A 267 18.10 -9.91 23.86
N SER A 268 18.52 -10.22 25.08
CA SER A 268 19.54 -9.44 25.80
C SER A 268 20.99 -9.71 25.35
N GLU A 269 21.21 -10.76 24.58
CA GLU A 269 22.53 -11.18 24.08
C GLU A 269 22.55 -11.22 22.53
N TYR A 270 23.76 -11.23 21.94
CA TYR A 270 23.95 -11.32 20.50
C TYR A 270 25.03 -12.31 20.16
N ALA A 271 24.91 -12.95 19.01
CA ALA A 271 25.90 -13.90 18.48
C ALA A 271 26.85 -13.29 17.44
N TYR A 272 26.38 -12.21 16.77
CA TYR A 272 27.11 -11.55 15.68
C TYR A 272 27.09 -10.04 15.89
N ASP A 273 28.21 -9.39 15.48
CA ASP A 273 28.37 -7.94 15.49
C ASP A 273 29.14 -7.52 14.22
N GLY A 274 28.57 -6.65 13.41
CA GLY A 274 29.12 -6.19 12.14
C GLY A 274 28.18 -6.39 10.96
N GLU A 275 28.76 -6.44 9.74
CA GLU A 275 28.02 -6.57 8.48
C GLU A 275 28.02 -8.02 7.99
N PHE A 276 26.83 -8.52 7.67
CA PHE A 276 26.60 -9.89 7.21
C PHE A 276 25.47 -9.95 6.20
N ILE A 277 25.42 -11.03 5.42
CA ILE A 277 24.26 -11.39 4.66
C ILE A 277 23.57 -12.57 5.33
N THR A 278 22.25 -12.49 5.53
CA THR A 278 21.46 -13.62 5.99
C THR A 278 20.46 -14.04 4.91
N TRP A 279 20.04 -15.32 4.93
CA TRP A 279 19.00 -15.79 4.05
C TRP A 279 18.05 -16.75 4.78
N THR A 280 16.80 -16.81 4.34
CA THR A 280 15.82 -17.75 4.83
C THR A 280 16.08 -19.12 4.21
N THR A 281 16.28 -20.15 5.05
CA THR A 281 16.62 -21.49 4.56
C THR A 281 15.39 -22.35 4.28
N ASP A 282 14.24 -22.07 4.90
CA ASP A 282 13.05 -22.91 4.89
C ASP A 282 11.77 -22.10 4.74
N GLY A 283 10.72 -22.73 4.20
CA GLY A 283 9.37 -22.19 4.12
C GLY A 283 9.05 -21.48 2.80
N ALA A 284 7.86 -20.89 2.72
CA ALA A 284 7.34 -20.23 1.51
C ALA A 284 8.27 -19.12 0.99
N ASN A 285 9.03 -18.50 1.88
CA ASN A 285 9.96 -17.41 1.59
C ASN A 285 11.44 -17.88 1.55
N ALA A 286 11.70 -19.19 1.39
CA ALA A 286 13.06 -19.71 1.27
C ALA A 286 13.82 -18.97 0.16
N GLY A 287 15.11 -18.66 0.42
CA GLY A 287 15.95 -17.93 -0.53
C GLY A 287 15.78 -16.41 -0.50
N THR A 288 15.00 -15.84 0.43
CA THR A 288 15.00 -14.40 0.66
C THR A 288 16.28 -14.00 1.37
N VAL A 289 16.96 -12.98 0.84
CA VAL A 289 18.28 -12.52 1.29
C VAL A 289 18.13 -11.16 1.95
N PHE A 290 18.86 -10.95 3.04
CA PHE A 290 18.88 -9.68 3.78
C PHE A 290 20.31 -9.23 4.04
N PHE A 291 20.56 -7.96 3.99
CA PHE A 291 21.77 -7.34 4.51
C PHE A 291 21.56 -6.99 5.98
N ARG A 292 22.49 -7.38 6.85
CA ARG A 292 22.43 -7.13 8.29
C ARG A 292 23.64 -6.33 8.72
N ASN A 293 23.41 -5.37 9.61
CA ASN A 293 24.46 -4.55 10.20
C ASN A 293 24.20 -4.38 11.70
N GLY A 294 25.22 -4.51 12.54
CA GLY A 294 25.19 -4.35 13.99
C GLY A 294 25.07 -5.67 14.73
N LYS A 295 24.48 -5.62 15.95
CA LYS A 295 24.43 -6.73 16.90
C LYS A 295 23.13 -7.51 16.75
N PHE A 296 23.23 -8.83 16.51
CA PHE A 296 22.05 -9.68 16.31
C PHE A 296 22.34 -11.17 16.56
N SER A 297 21.31 -11.96 16.59
CA SER A 297 21.37 -13.43 16.56
C SER A 297 20.48 -13.98 15.42
N ILE A 298 20.75 -15.23 15.01
CA ILE A 298 19.93 -15.92 13.99
C ILE A 298 19.50 -17.29 14.49
N THR A 299 18.34 -17.75 14.03
CA THR A 299 17.83 -19.08 14.31
C THR A 299 18.43 -20.13 13.36
N ASN A 300 18.24 -21.42 13.68
CA ASN A 300 18.67 -22.54 12.86
C ASN A 300 18.04 -22.61 11.46
N VAL A 301 16.94 -21.88 11.22
CA VAL A 301 16.28 -21.75 9.91
C VAL A 301 16.67 -20.46 9.16
N CYS A 302 17.74 -19.82 9.63
CA CYS A 302 18.36 -18.65 9.00
C CYS A 302 19.83 -18.97 8.75
N GLY A 303 20.29 -18.76 7.51
CA GLY A 303 21.70 -18.89 7.16
C GLY A 303 22.42 -17.56 7.20
N LEU A 304 23.75 -17.58 7.30
CA LEU A 304 24.61 -16.40 7.37
C LEU A 304 25.85 -16.58 6.50
N LEU A 305 26.18 -15.54 5.76
CA LEU A 305 27.40 -15.38 4.98
C LEU A 305 28.26 -14.27 5.59
N SER A 306 29.53 -14.58 5.82
CA SER A 306 30.58 -13.61 6.16
C SER A 306 31.71 -13.68 5.14
N PRO A 307 32.29 -12.56 4.67
CA PRO A 307 33.35 -12.58 3.69
C PRO A 307 34.61 -13.21 4.27
N LYS A 308 35.36 -13.97 3.45
CA LYS A 308 36.65 -14.53 3.84
C LYS A 308 37.78 -13.51 3.73
N ASN A 309 37.67 -12.60 2.76
CA ASN A 309 38.68 -11.61 2.41
C ASN A 309 38.04 -10.22 2.20
N GLY A 310 38.87 -9.17 2.24
CA GLY A 310 38.42 -7.78 2.02
C GLY A 310 38.11 -7.39 0.56
N ASP A 311 38.25 -8.32 -0.39
CA ASP A 311 38.04 -8.05 -1.82
C ASP A 311 36.61 -8.17 -2.27
N LEU A 312 35.69 -8.46 -1.34
CA LEU A 312 34.23 -8.63 -1.60
C LEU A 312 33.44 -7.55 -0.89
N ASN A 313 32.73 -6.73 -1.65
CA ASN A 313 31.75 -5.80 -1.11
C ASN A 313 30.45 -6.56 -0.78
N LEU A 314 30.05 -6.57 0.49
CA LEU A 314 28.85 -7.30 0.94
C LEU A 314 27.54 -6.71 0.40
N ARG A 315 27.45 -5.39 0.16
CA ARG A 315 26.28 -4.79 -0.47
C ARG A 315 26.14 -5.23 -1.92
N TYR A 316 27.25 -5.30 -2.66
CA TYR A 316 27.27 -5.89 -4.00
C TYR A 316 26.77 -7.34 -3.98
N LEU A 317 27.32 -8.17 -3.09
CA LEU A 317 26.90 -9.56 -2.93
C LEU A 317 25.42 -9.68 -2.56
N TYR A 318 24.93 -8.82 -1.67
CA TYR A 318 23.51 -8.75 -1.30
C TYR A 318 22.63 -8.55 -2.52
N TYR A 319 22.94 -7.59 -3.40
CA TYR A 319 22.15 -7.33 -4.60
C TYR A 319 22.18 -8.49 -5.59
N VAL A 320 23.34 -9.11 -5.81
CA VAL A 320 23.46 -10.32 -6.64
C VAL A 320 22.58 -11.45 -6.11
N LEU A 321 22.70 -11.77 -4.83
CA LEU A 321 21.95 -12.86 -4.23
C LEU A 321 20.45 -12.54 -4.10
N SER A 322 20.06 -11.30 -3.84
CA SER A 322 18.65 -10.89 -3.80
C SER A 322 17.93 -11.13 -5.13
N LYS A 323 18.67 -11.01 -6.24
CA LYS A 323 18.16 -11.32 -7.59
C LYS A 323 18.11 -12.83 -7.86
N ASP A 324 19.18 -13.55 -7.53
CA ASP A 324 19.42 -14.89 -8.09
C ASP A 324 19.14 -16.03 -7.11
N ALA A 325 19.23 -15.83 -5.78
CA ALA A 325 19.18 -16.92 -4.81
C ALA A 325 17.86 -17.74 -4.85
N ARG A 326 16.74 -17.11 -5.12
CA ARG A 326 15.43 -17.79 -5.20
C ARG A 326 15.32 -18.82 -6.33
N GLN A 327 16.15 -18.71 -7.38
CA GLN A 327 16.18 -19.66 -8.49
C GLN A 327 16.73 -21.03 -8.07
N TYR A 328 17.51 -21.07 -7.01
CA TYR A 328 18.15 -22.28 -6.46
C TYR A 328 17.34 -22.95 -5.34
N VAL A 329 16.15 -22.43 -5.05
CA VAL A 329 15.26 -23.03 -4.03
C VAL A 329 14.69 -24.33 -4.53
N ASN A 330 14.89 -25.39 -3.73
CA ASN A 330 14.24 -26.69 -4.00
C ASN A 330 12.76 -26.63 -3.55
N LYS A 331 11.85 -26.77 -4.51
CA LYS A 331 10.40 -26.76 -4.31
C LYS A 331 9.78 -28.17 -4.26
N GLY A 332 10.56 -29.23 -3.92
CA GLY A 332 10.10 -30.62 -3.86
C GLY A 332 8.87 -30.85 -2.96
N MET A 333 8.47 -32.12 -2.75
CA MET A 333 7.23 -32.53 -2.05
C MET A 333 7.14 -32.12 -0.55
N GLY A 334 7.70 -31.01 -0.14
CA GLY A 334 7.68 -30.49 1.23
C GLY A 334 7.86 -28.98 1.25
N ASN A 335 8.28 -28.45 2.40
CA ASN A 335 8.62 -27.04 2.50
C ASN A 335 9.76 -26.68 1.56
N ALA A 336 9.62 -25.58 0.83
CA ALA A 336 10.67 -25.03 -0.02
C ALA A 336 11.95 -24.77 0.80
N LYS A 337 13.14 -25.08 0.24
CA LYS A 337 14.40 -24.99 0.97
C LYS A 337 15.54 -24.45 0.11
N LEU A 338 16.36 -23.58 0.72
CA LEU A 338 17.67 -23.21 0.19
C LEU A 338 18.74 -23.50 1.26
N MET A 339 19.30 -24.71 1.19
CA MET A 339 20.25 -25.21 2.17
C MET A 339 21.66 -24.62 1.95
N SER A 340 22.49 -24.64 3.00
CA SER A 340 23.83 -24.05 2.99
C SER A 340 24.76 -24.59 1.90
N ASN A 341 24.70 -25.88 1.60
CA ASN A 341 25.47 -26.48 0.51
C ASN A 341 25.03 -25.97 -0.88
N VAL A 342 23.73 -25.75 -1.09
CA VAL A 342 23.20 -25.19 -2.34
C VAL A 342 23.58 -23.72 -2.45
N MET A 343 23.42 -22.93 -1.36
CA MET A 343 23.85 -21.52 -1.30
C MET A 343 25.34 -21.42 -1.61
N GLY A 344 26.18 -22.26 -1.01
CA GLY A 344 27.64 -22.27 -1.24
C GLY A 344 28.01 -22.60 -2.70
N GLY A 345 27.22 -23.44 -3.35
CA GLY A 345 27.43 -23.81 -4.75
C GLY A 345 27.02 -22.75 -5.79
N ILE A 346 26.30 -21.70 -5.39
CA ILE A 346 25.88 -20.63 -6.32
C ILE A 346 27.14 -19.94 -6.88
N LYS A 347 27.20 -19.84 -8.21
CA LYS A 347 28.26 -19.16 -8.92
C LYS A 347 27.86 -17.72 -9.23
N ILE A 348 28.73 -16.78 -8.87
CA ILE A 348 28.52 -15.35 -9.12
C ILE A 348 29.70 -14.75 -9.87
N ALA A 349 29.43 -13.74 -10.68
CA ALA A 349 30.44 -12.94 -11.32
C ALA A 349 30.95 -11.86 -10.35
N VAL A 350 32.27 -11.76 -10.16
CA VAL A 350 32.87 -10.80 -9.23
C VAL A 350 33.82 -9.89 -10.02
N PRO A 351 33.44 -8.63 -10.27
CA PRO A 351 34.32 -7.63 -10.85
C PRO A 351 35.31 -7.09 -9.81
N PRO A 352 36.32 -6.30 -10.20
CA PRO A 352 37.20 -5.60 -9.28
C PRO A 352 36.43 -4.82 -8.20
N LEU A 353 36.97 -4.72 -6.98
CA LEU A 353 36.30 -4.11 -5.81
C LEU A 353 35.80 -2.67 -6.10
N SER A 354 36.56 -1.89 -6.86
CA SER A 354 36.12 -0.53 -7.25
C SER A 354 34.82 -0.51 -8.06
N ILE A 355 34.58 -1.54 -8.87
CA ILE A 355 33.35 -1.69 -9.64
C ILE A 355 32.22 -2.22 -8.76
N GLN A 356 32.52 -3.20 -7.87
CA GLN A 356 31.53 -3.66 -6.88
C GLN A 356 31.01 -2.49 -6.04
N ASN A 357 31.91 -1.64 -5.52
CA ASN A 357 31.57 -0.45 -4.73
C ASN A 357 30.70 0.52 -5.54
N ARG A 358 31.02 0.74 -6.80
CA ARG A 358 30.24 1.64 -7.66
C ARG A 358 28.82 1.10 -7.92
N ILE A 359 28.69 -0.19 -8.19
CA ILE A 359 27.38 -0.85 -8.38
C ILE A 359 26.58 -0.77 -7.09
N ALA A 360 27.18 -1.14 -5.94
CA ALA A 360 26.53 -1.09 -4.64
C ALA A 360 26.01 0.32 -4.34
N ASN A 361 26.84 1.35 -4.47
CA ASN A 361 26.45 2.73 -4.20
C ASN A 361 25.28 3.21 -5.08
N VAL A 362 25.27 2.84 -6.37
CA VAL A 362 24.14 3.19 -7.27
C VAL A 362 22.87 2.51 -6.81
N LEU A 363 22.94 1.22 -6.48
CA LEU A 363 21.76 0.46 -6.06
C LEU A 363 21.27 0.88 -4.66
N ASP A 364 22.18 1.21 -3.73
CA ASP A 364 21.86 1.75 -2.41
C ASP A 364 21.08 3.08 -2.51
N ASN A 365 21.50 3.97 -3.41
CA ASN A 365 20.78 5.23 -3.63
C ASN A 365 19.37 5.01 -4.19
N PHE A 366 19.20 4.07 -5.10
CA PHE A 366 17.87 3.72 -5.61
C PHE A 366 17.00 3.07 -4.53
N ASP A 367 17.59 2.17 -3.73
CA ASP A 367 16.88 1.49 -2.64
C ASP A 367 16.43 2.49 -1.59
N ALA A 368 17.27 3.45 -1.21
CA ALA A 368 16.92 4.52 -0.28
C ALA A 368 15.72 5.35 -0.77
N ILE A 369 15.69 5.72 -2.06
CA ILE A 369 14.56 6.48 -2.63
C ILE A 369 13.27 5.65 -2.62
N CYS A 370 13.36 4.35 -2.91
CA CYS A 370 12.19 3.49 -3.15
C CYS A 370 11.66 2.80 -1.89
N SER A 371 12.49 2.60 -0.86
CA SER A 371 12.22 1.72 0.27
C SER A 371 12.39 2.38 1.63
N ASP A 372 13.10 3.51 1.73
CA ASP A 372 13.32 4.18 3.01
C ASP A 372 12.01 4.78 3.54
N LEU A 373 11.56 4.24 4.68
CA LEU A 373 10.36 4.67 5.39
C LEU A 373 10.56 5.97 6.20
N ASN A 374 11.79 6.49 6.29
CA ASN A 374 12.07 7.71 7.04
C ASN A 374 12.35 8.91 6.11
N MET A 375 13.02 8.69 4.96
CA MET A 375 13.44 9.78 4.07
C MET A 375 13.09 9.55 2.60
N GLY A 376 12.65 8.35 2.20
CA GLY A 376 12.30 8.02 0.82
C GLY A 376 10.91 8.46 0.41
N LEU A 377 10.54 8.14 -0.84
CA LEU A 377 9.19 8.40 -1.36
C LEU A 377 8.07 7.77 -0.50
N PRO A 378 8.23 6.56 0.08
CA PRO A 378 7.22 6.02 0.97
C PRO A 378 6.95 6.89 2.20
N ALA A 379 8.00 7.46 2.81
CA ALA A 379 7.87 8.37 3.94
C ALA A 379 7.10 9.66 3.58
N GLU A 380 7.40 10.22 2.40
CA GLU A 380 6.70 11.40 1.92
C GLU A 380 5.22 11.11 1.62
N ILE A 381 4.91 9.97 0.99
CA ILE A 381 3.53 9.53 0.73
C ILE A 381 2.76 9.40 2.06
N GLU A 382 3.34 8.75 3.06
CA GLU A 382 2.72 8.59 4.38
C GLU A 382 2.48 9.95 5.08
N ALA A 383 3.47 10.84 5.03
CA ALA A 383 3.35 12.18 5.60
C ALA A 383 2.25 12.99 4.91
N ARG A 384 2.15 12.91 3.56
CA ARG A 384 1.08 13.57 2.78
C ARG A 384 -0.29 12.97 3.08
N GLN A 385 -0.37 11.66 3.26
CA GLN A 385 -1.61 10.99 3.64
C GLN A 385 -2.12 11.46 5.01
N LYS A 386 -1.23 11.51 6.02
CA LYS A 386 -1.56 12.05 7.35
C LYS A 386 -1.98 13.51 7.29
N GLN A 387 -1.28 14.32 6.48
CA GLN A 387 -1.61 15.72 6.26
C GLN A 387 -2.98 15.89 5.60
N TYR A 388 -3.28 15.07 4.58
CA TYR A 388 -4.59 15.04 3.93
C TYR A 388 -5.70 14.71 4.93
N GLU A 389 -5.55 13.64 5.72
CA GLU A 389 -6.56 13.23 6.70
C GLU A 389 -6.84 14.33 7.75
N TYR A 390 -5.80 14.96 8.25
CA TYR A 390 -5.93 16.09 9.18
C TYR A 390 -6.69 17.26 8.56
N TYR A 391 -6.31 17.70 7.35
CA TYR A 391 -6.98 18.83 6.71
C TYR A 391 -8.38 18.48 6.23
N ARG A 392 -8.62 17.26 5.75
CA ARG A 392 -9.96 16.80 5.41
C ARG A 392 -10.91 16.92 6.60
N ASP A 393 -10.54 16.35 7.73
CA ASP A 393 -11.40 16.37 8.91
C ASP A 393 -11.57 17.81 9.43
N LYS A 394 -10.52 18.63 9.41
CA LYS A 394 -10.59 20.04 9.81
C LYS A 394 -11.47 20.90 8.90
N LEU A 395 -11.37 20.72 7.57
CA LEU A 395 -12.12 21.51 6.58
C LEU A 395 -13.60 21.12 6.50
N LEU A 396 -13.92 19.92 6.95
CA LEU A 396 -15.28 19.35 6.93
C LEU A 396 -15.94 19.33 8.33
N THR A 397 -15.31 19.95 9.31
CA THR A 397 -15.89 20.18 10.65
C THR A 397 -16.28 21.64 10.78
N PHE A 398 -17.54 21.90 10.97
CA PHE A 398 -18.10 23.25 11.11
C PHE A 398 -18.79 23.40 12.47
N LYS A 399 -18.93 24.66 12.90
CA LYS A 399 -19.87 25.00 13.95
C LYS A 399 -21.30 24.71 13.42
N GLU A 400 -22.04 23.89 14.15
CA GLU A 400 -23.43 23.60 13.77
C GLU A 400 -24.31 24.82 14.00
N ARG A 401 -25.09 25.22 12.98
CA ARG A 401 -26.10 26.25 13.10
C ARG A 401 -27.29 25.68 13.89
N ILE A 402 -27.56 26.23 15.07
CA ILE A 402 -28.72 25.88 15.86
C ILE A 402 -29.91 26.62 15.24
N SER A 403 -30.86 25.88 14.66
CA SER A 403 -32.15 26.46 14.28
C SER A 403 -32.93 26.77 15.56
N ILE A 404 -33.16 28.08 15.81
CA ILE A 404 -34.00 28.56 16.91
C ILE A 404 -35.45 28.36 16.53
#